data_721b43e397760c02ee50245c367bec49
#
_entry.id   721b43e397760c02ee50245c367bec49
#
_cell.length_a   1.000
_cell.length_b   1.000
_cell.length_c   1.000
_cell.angle_alpha   90.00
_cell.angle_beta   90.00
_cell.angle_gamma   90.00
#
_symmetry.space_group_name_H-M   'P 1'
#
loop_
_entity.id
_entity.type
_entity.pdbx_description
1 polymer ?
#
loop_
_entity_poly.entity_id
_entity_poly.type
_entity_poly.pdbx_seq_one_letter_code
_entity_poly.pdbx_strand_id
1 'polypeptide(L)'
;MTRTRRDFAKLAATALPTAFLGVPRVAFGAPNSKIAGVQIGTITYSFKQDVKKPDEIIPDLAKIGISSVELMSDDGERMAGAPAVPNFGFGVKATPDQQAQIDEGRRKRVQWRAQTTPATFEAVLKMFNDAGVNLDLLCYNMAANITDDEIEHAFKMARALKVKAISSTSTVAVAKRVAPVAEKFKLTWGGHGHTAVNDPNEFATPESFEHIMSLGSYIGVNLDIGHYTAAGYDPIAFIQKHHSRITNLHLKDRKKHDGPNVPWGQGETPIKEVLLLLKKEKYTFPANIELEYPIPPGSDSVQEISKCLAYARKCLEA
;
A
#
# COMPACT_ATOMS: atom_id res chain seq x y z
N MET A 1 21.63 16.50 56.61
CA MET A 1 22.64 16.82 55.57
C MET A 1 21.91 17.06 54.25
N THR A 2 21.74 18.30 53.87
CA THR A 2 21.01 18.76 52.70
C THR A 2 21.92 18.72 51.50
N ARG A 3 21.60 17.88 50.51
CA ARG A 3 22.33 17.82 49.21
C ARG A 3 21.96 19.02 48.36
N THR A 4 22.98 19.77 47.92
CA THR A 4 22.82 20.98 47.12
C THR A 4 22.71 20.70 45.62
N ARG A 5 22.14 21.66 44.88
CA ARG A 5 21.94 21.62 43.41
C ARG A 5 23.23 21.43 42.57
N ARG A 6 24.41 21.43 43.18
CA ARG A 6 25.70 21.23 42.52
C ARG A 6 26.11 19.77 42.34
N ASP A 7 25.46 18.84 43.05
CA ASP A 7 25.77 17.39 42.96
C ASP A 7 25.07 16.70 41.79
N PHE A 8 24.09 17.35 41.16
CA PHE A 8 23.39 16.84 39.98
C PHE A 8 24.10 17.09 38.65
N ALA A 9 25.11 17.97 38.63
CA ALA A 9 25.82 18.35 37.40
C ALA A 9 27.03 17.46 37.07
N LYS A 10 27.35 16.44 37.87
CA LYS A 10 28.48 15.55 37.65
C LYS A 10 28.15 14.12 37.17
N LEU A 11 26.87 13.80 36.95
CA LEU A 11 26.48 12.49 36.43
C LEU A 11 26.02 12.49 34.96
N ALA A 12 26.22 13.59 34.23
CA ALA A 12 25.79 13.74 32.83
C ALA A 12 26.95 13.76 31.81
N ALA A 13 28.02 13.03 32.09
CA ALA A 13 29.18 13.05 31.18
C ALA A 13 29.92 11.70 31.15
N THR A 14 29.21 10.60 30.78
CA THR A 14 29.86 9.41 30.20
C THR A 14 28.81 8.51 29.51
N ALA A 15 28.07 9.05 28.55
CA ALA A 15 27.48 8.24 27.50
C ALA A 15 28.44 8.32 26.31
N LEU A 16 29.34 7.37 26.21
CA LEU A 16 30.08 7.09 24.99
C LEU A 16 29.05 6.78 23.90
N PRO A 17 29.16 7.37 22.70
CA PRO A 17 28.35 6.93 21.57
C PRO A 17 28.76 5.49 21.27
N THR A 18 27.83 4.56 21.49
CA THR A 18 27.94 3.22 20.90
C THR A 18 28.05 3.41 19.40
N ALA A 19 29.26 3.27 18.88
CA ALA A 19 29.49 3.16 17.45
C ALA A 19 28.61 1.99 16.98
N PHE A 20 27.58 2.26 16.23
CA PHE A 20 26.90 1.29 15.40
C PHE A 20 27.98 0.72 14.48
N LEU A 21 28.52 -0.44 14.85
CA LEU A 21 29.31 -1.28 13.96
C LEU A 21 28.41 -1.58 12.77
N GLY A 22 28.68 -0.89 11.68
CA GLY A 22 27.92 -1.02 10.44
C GLY A 22 27.92 -2.49 10.04
N VAL A 23 26.72 -3.08 10.01
CA VAL A 23 26.48 -4.31 9.27
C VAL A 23 27.04 -4.06 7.87
N PRO A 24 27.92 -4.93 7.32
CA PRO A 24 28.45 -4.72 5.98
C PRO A 24 27.26 -4.60 5.02
N ARG A 25 27.09 -3.40 4.43
CA ARG A 25 26.17 -3.20 3.33
C ARG A 25 26.70 -4.07 2.20
N VAL A 26 26.04 -5.22 1.99
CA VAL A 26 26.16 -5.91 0.72
C VAL A 26 25.68 -4.90 -0.31
N ALA A 27 26.56 -4.42 -1.15
CA ALA A 27 26.28 -3.46 -2.20
C ALA A 27 25.48 -4.18 -3.30
N PHE A 28 24.21 -4.45 -3.03
CA PHE A 28 23.25 -4.67 -4.10
C PHE A 28 23.11 -3.31 -4.80
N GLY A 29 23.23 -3.30 -6.13
CA GLY A 29 22.90 -2.10 -6.91
C GLY A 29 21.51 -1.61 -6.52
N ALA A 30 21.23 -0.30 -6.66
CA ALA A 30 19.91 0.24 -6.35
C ALA A 30 18.84 -0.62 -7.06
N PRO A 31 17.75 -1.01 -6.37
CA PRO A 31 16.72 -1.85 -6.96
C PRO A 31 16.12 -1.16 -8.19
N ASN A 32 15.84 -1.95 -9.25
CA ASN A 32 15.21 -1.43 -10.46
C ASN A 32 14.19 -2.44 -10.97
N SER A 33 12.93 -2.13 -10.79
CA SER A 33 11.79 -2.91 -11.30
C SER A 33 11.05 -2.21 -12.44
N LYS A 34 11.65 -1.20 -13.07
CA LYS A 34 11.13 -0.63 -14.32
C LYS A 34 11.62 -1.48 -15.50
N ILE A 35 10.71 -2.24 -16.12
CA ILE A 35 11.01 -3.23 -17.15
C ILE A 35 10.38 -2.79 -18.46
N ALA A 36 11.18 -2.61 -19.52
CA ALA A 36 10.73 -2.16 -20.84
C ALA A 36 9.79 -0.93 -20.79
N GLY A 37 10.05 0.00 -19.86
CA GLY A 37 9.28 1.23 -19.67
C GLY A 37 8.11 1.10 -18.69
N VAL A 38 7.67 -0.12 -18.32
CA VAL A 38 6.60 -0.38 -17.37
C VAL A 38 7.17 -0.43 -15.95
N GLN A 39 6.61 0.37 -15.03
CA GLN A 39 6.99 0.32 -13.62
C GLN A 39 6.23 -0.83 -12.93
N ILE A 40 6.97 -1.86 -12.53
CA ILE A 40 6.44 -2.90 -11.64
C ILE A 40 6.73 -2.48 -10.20
N GLY A 41 5.71 -2.50 -9.36
CA GLY A 41 5.81 -2.24 -7.94
C GLY A 41 5.27 -3.39 -7.11
N THR A 42 5.15 -3.18 -5.81
CA THR A 42 4.36 -4.04 -4.92
C THR A 42 3.67 -3.20 -3.85
N ILE A 43 2.51 -3.66 -3.39
CA ILE A 43 1.88 -3.13 -2.18
C ILE A 43 2.45 -3.86 -0.96
N THR A 44 2.71 -3.14 0.14
CA THR A 44 3.27 -3.77 1.37
C THR A 44 2.32 -4.77 2.02
N TYR A 45 1.03 -4.74 1.66
CA TYR A 45 0.07 -5.79 2.01
C TYR A 45 0.56 -7.20 1.62
N SER A 46 1.32 -7.33 0.54
CA SER A 46 1.86 -8.60 0.03
C SER A 46 2.78 -9.34 1.03
N PHE A 47 3.28 -8.65 2.07
CA PHE A 47 4.12 -9.24 3.12
C PHE A 47 3.34 -9.73 4.35
N LYS A 48 2.00 -9.55 4.39
CA LYS A 48 1.20 -9.86 5.59
C LYS A 48 1.14 -11.34 5.94
N GLN A 49 1.26 -12.24 4.97
CA GLN A 49 1.18 -13.68 5.23
C GLN A 49 2.37 -14.19 6.08
N ASP A 50 3.52 -13.51 6.03
CA ASP A 50 4.71 -13.86 6.83
C ASP A 50 4.77 -13.10 8.16
N VAL A 51 3.76 -12.33 8.50
CA VAL A 51 3.71 -11.50 9.74
C VAL A 51 4.95 -10.62 9.91
N LYS A 52 5.47 -10.08 8.81
CA LYS A 52 6.67 -9.24 8.83
C LYS A 52 6.46 -7.94 9.59
N LYS A 53 7.52 -7.49 10.26
CA LYS A 53 7.53 -6.16 10.83
C LYS A 53 7.72 -5.11 9.74
N PRO A 54 7.18 -3.89 9.89
CA PRO A 54 7.30 -2.85 8.87
C PRO A 54 8.75 -2.51 8.49
N ASP A 55 9.67 -2.53 9.43
CA ASP A 55 11.10 -2.25 9.21
C ASP A 55 11.84 -3.36 8.45
N GLU A 56 11.29 -4.59 8.41
CA GLU A 56 11.82 -5.71 7.64
C GLU A 56 11.43 -5.63 6.15
N ILE A 57 10.39 -4.87 5.81
CA ILE A 57 9.87 -4.76 4.43
C ILE A 57 10.90 -4.10 3.50
N ILE A 58 11.58 -3.04 3.95
CA ILE A 58 12.52 -2.29 3.09
C ILE A 58 13.70 -3.15 2.63
N PRO A 59 14.40 -3.90 3.51
CA PRO A 59 15.44 -4.83 3.09
C PRO A 59 14.92 -5.92 2.13
N ASP A 60 13.70 -6.41 2.34
CA ASP A 60 13.10 -7.41 1.47
C ASP A 60 12.79 -6.86 0.07
N LEU A 61 12.30 -5.63 -0.04
CA LEU A 61 12.12 -4.94 -1.33
C LEU A 61 13.43 -4.86 -2.12
N ALA A 62 14.52 -4.47 -1.44
CA ALA A 62 15.84 -4.40 -2.06
C ALA A 62 16.33 -5.78 -2.51
N LYS A 63 16.10 -6.83 -1.71
CA LYS A 63 16.44 -8.23 -2.04
C LYS A 63 15.68 -8.74 -3.24
N ILE A 64 14.40 -8.41 -3.38
CA ILE A 64 13.56 -8.76 -4.54
C ILE A 64 13.98 -7.94 -5.78
N GLY A 65 14.50 -6.72 -5.58
CA GLY A 65 14.81 -5.78 -6.64
C GLY A 65 13.64 -4.84 -7.00
N ILE A 66 12.65 -4.70 -6.12
CA ILE A 66 11.51 -3.78 -6.27
C ILE A 66 11.94 -2.34 -5.96
N SER A 67 11.69 -1.43 -6.91
CA SER A 67 12.04 0.00 -6.79
C SER A 67 10.84 0.94 -6.64
N SER A 68 9.62 0.42 -6.61
CA SER A 68 8.37 1.18 -6.50
C SER A 68 7.43 0.51 -5.51
N VAL A 69 6.86 1.26 -4.59
CA VAL A 69 6.03 0.73 -3.51
C VAL A 69 4.74 1.53 -3.35
N GLU A 70 3.68 0.79 -3.11
CA GLU A 70 2.44 1.24 -2.51
C GLU A 70 2.48 0.89 -1.02
N LEU A 71 2.61 1.91 -0.18
CA LEU A 71 2.78 1.73 1.27
C LEU A 71 1.41 1.65 1.95
N MET A 72 1.13 0.55 2.65
CA MET A 72 -0.01 0.50 3.58
C MET A 72 0.16 1.54 4.68
N SER A 73 -0.89 2.30 4.96
CA SER A 73 -0.87 3.36 5.98
C SER A 73 -0.50 2.83 7.36
N ASP A 74 -0.96 1.63 7.73
CA ASP A 74 -0.60 1.00 9.01
C ASP A 74 0.90 0.74 9.13
N ASP A 75 1.53 0.25 8.06
CA ASP A 75 2.97 0.04 8.04
C ASP A 75 3.74 1.36 8.14
N GLY A 76 3.32 2.38 7.37
CA GLY A 76 3.92 3.71 7.43
C GLY A 76 3.77 4.39 8.79
N GLU A 77 2.60 4.29 9.41
CA GLU A 77 2.37 4.81 10.76
C GLU A 77 3.22 4.06 11.80
N ARG A 78 3.33 2.73 11.70
CA ARG A 78 4.17 1.92 12.60
C ARG A 78 5.65 2.22 12.45
N MET A 79 6.15 2.39 11.22
CA MET A 79 7.51 2.87 10.95
C MET A 79 7.77 4.25 11.58
N ALA A 80 6.74 5.09 11.64
CA ALA A 80 6.77 6.41 12.26
C ALA A 80 6.58 6.39 13.79
N GLY A 81 6.46 5.20 14.41
CA GLY A 81 6.33 5.03 15.86
C GLY A 81 4.90 5.06 16.38
N ALA A 82 3.89 4.86 15.52
CA ALA A 82 2.49 4.76 15.96
C ALA A 82 2.26 3.56 16.89
N PRO A 83 1.39 3.69 17.88
CA PRO A 83 0.94 2.56 18.70
C PRO A 83 0.34 1.45 17.84
N ALA A 84 0.67 0.19 18.13
CA ALA A 84 0.08 -0.94 17.45
C ALA A 84 -1.42 -1.05 17.77
N VAL A 85 -2.22 -1.37 16.75
CA VAL A 85 -3.60 -1.82 16.92
C VAL A 85 -3.57 -3.35 16.81
N PRO A 86 -4.00 -4.09 17.85
CA PRO A 86 -3.99 -5.55 17.78
C PRO A 86 -4.83 -6.08 16.63
N ASN A 87 -4.33 -7.10 15.94
CA ASN A 87 -5.04 -7.84 14.90
C ASN A 87 -5.00 -9.33 15.25
N PHE A 88 -6.17 -9.94 15.38
CA PHE A 88 -6.35 -11.33 15.78
C PHE A 88 -6.64 -12.28 14.61
N GLY A 89 -6.44 -11.81 13.39
CA GLY A 89 -6.64 -12.55 12.15
C GLY A 89 -7.73 -11.96 11.27
N PHE A 90 -7.55 -12.09 9.96
CA PHE A 90 -8.52 -11.63 8.97
C PHE A 90 -9.77 -12.54 9.00
N GLY A 91 -10.96 -11.93 9.06
CA GLY A 91 -12.23 -12.67 9.11
C GLY A 91 -12.53 -13.37 10.44
N VAL A 92 -11.63 -13.28 11.43
CA VAL A 92 -11.85 -13.83 12.78
C VAL A 92 -12.70 -12.85 13.60
N LYS A 93 -13.83 -13.33 14.10
CA LYS A 93 -14.66 -12.54 15.00
C LYS A 93 -13.94 -12.40 16.35
N ALA A 94 -13.56 -11.18 16.70
CA ALA A 94 -12.91 -10.89 17.97
C ALA A 94 -13.83 -11.23 19.18
N THR A 95 -13.24 -11.78 20.23
CA THR A 95 -13.91 -11.91 21.52
C THR A 95 -14.14 -10.50 22.14
N PRO A 96 -15.03 -10.35 23.16
CA PRO A 96 -15.21 -9.05 23.81
C PRO A 96 -13.91 -8.44 24.35
N ASP A 97 -13.03 -9.25 24.95
CA ASP A 97 -11.73 -8.79 25.44
C ASP A 97 -10.78 -8.37 24.32
N GLN A 98 -10.75 -9.13 23.22
CA GLN A 98 -10.00 -8.77 22.03
C GLN A 98 -10.53 -7.49 21.38
N GLN A 99 -11.85 -7.31 21.33
CA GLN A 99 -12.46 -6.08 20.83
C GLN A 99 -12.09 -4.87 21.70
N ALA A 100 -12.09 -5.01 23.02
CA ALA A 100 -11.65 -3.95 23.93
C ALA A 100 -10.18 -3.56 23.70
N GLN A 101 -9.30 -4.53 23.43
CA GLN A 101 -7.90 -4.28 23.08
C GLN A 101 -7.76 -3.55 21.73
N ILE A 102 -8.53 -3.94 20.72
CA ILE A 102 -8.58 -3.26 19.41
C ILE A 102 -9.03 -1.80 19.61
N ASP A 103 -10.09 -1.57 20.36
CA ASP A 103 -10.66 -0.24 20.58
C ASP A 103 -9.70 0.66 21.37
N GLU A 104 -8.98 0.11 22.33
CA GLU A 104 -7.91 0.81 23.05
C GLU A 104 -6.74 1.17 22.12
N GLY A 105 -6.30 0.22 21.30
CA GLY A 105 -5.25 0.46 20.29
C GLY A 105 -5.65 1.55 19.31
N ARG A 106 -6.91 1.53 18.82
CA ARG A 106 -7.46 2.57 17.94
C ARG A 106 -7.48 3.94 18.61
N ARG A 107 -7.95 4.03 19.87
CA ARG A 107 -7.94 5.30 20.61
C ARG A 107 -6.53 5.88 20.74
N LYS A 108 -5.54 5.05 21.10
CA LYS A 108 -4.14 5.47 21.17
C LYS A 108 -3.61 5.94 19.82
N ARG A 109 -3.98 5.24 18.73
CA ARG A 109 -3.61 5.61 17.37
C ARG A 109 -4.18 6.97 16.96
N VAL A 110 -5.46 7.24 17.26
CA VAL A 110 -6.10 8.55 17.01
C VAL A 110 -5.39 9.66 17.77
N GLN A 111 -5.07 9.45 19.06
CA GLN A 111 -4.31 10.42 19.86
C GLN A 111 -2.90 10.67 19.30
N TRP A 112 -2.23 9.63 18.83
CA TRP A 112 -0.92 9.74 18.18
C TRP A 112 -1.02 10.53 16.86
N ARG A 113 -2.01 10.25 16.02
CA ARG A 113 -2.26 10.97 14.76
C ARG A 113 -2.44 12.47 14.98
N ALA A 114 -3.14 12.87 16.04
CA ALA A 114 -3.34 14.27 16.40
C ALA A 114 -2.03 15.01 16.75
N GLN A 115 -0.98 14.29 17.08
CA GLN A 115 0.34 14.85 17.43
C GLN A 115 1.34 14.78 16.27
N THR A 116 0.99 14.13 15.15
CA THR A 116 1.89 14.00 14.00
C THR A 116 2.09 15.33 13.28
N THR A 117 3.29 15.50 12.75
CA THR A 117 3.65 16.62 11.87
C THR A 117 4.14 16.07 10.54
N PRO A 118 4.31 16.88 9.49
CA PRO A 118 4.91 16.42 8.24
C PRO A 118 6.26 15.71 8.47
N ALA A 119 7.13 16.21 9.38
CA ALA A 119 8.42 15.61 9.69
C ALA A 119 8.32 14.16 10.17
N THR A 120 7.20 13.76 10.80
CA THR A 120 6.93 12.38 11.23
C THR A 120 7.00 11.41 10.05
N PHE A 121 6.39 11.76 8.93
CA PHE A 121 6.33 10.90 7.74
C PHE A 121 7.47 11.16 6.75
N GLU A 122 8.08 12.34 6.77
CA GLU A 122 9.31 12.61 6.01
C GLU A 122 10.46 11.70 6.45
N ALA A 123 10.51 11.34 7.74
CA ALA A 123 11.47 10.35 8.23
C ALA A 123 11.25 8.96 7.61
N VAL A 124 9.97 8.54 7.44
CA VAL A 124 9.63 7.29 6.77
C VAL A 124 10.01 7.36 5.29
N LEU A 125 9.66 8.46 4.60
CA LEU A 125 10.08 8.67 3.20
C LEU A 125 11.60 8.54 3.03
N LYS A 126 12.35 9.10 3.98
CA LYS A 126 13.82 9.01 3.94
C LYS A 126 14.31 7.56 4.02
N MET A 127 13.69 6.70 4.83
CA MET A 127 14.07 5.27 4.93
C MET A 127 13.97 4.58 3.57
N PHE A 128 12.89 4.80 2.83
CA PHE A 128 12.70 4.23 1.49
C PHE A 128 13.69 4.82 0.47
N ASN A 129 13.88 6.14 0.47
CA ASN A 129 14.81 6.80 -0.43
C ASN A 129 16.26 6.33 -0.21
N ASP A 130 16.70 6.16 1.06
CA ASP A 130 18.03 5.65 1.40
C ASP A 130 18.25 4.21 0.89
N ALA A 131 17.18 3.45 0.72
CA ALA A 131 17.20 2.11 0.13
C ALA A 131 17.06 2.10 -1.41
N GLY A 132 16.88 3.26 -2.04
CA GLY A 132 16.66 3.38 -3.48
C GLY A 132 15.26 2.93 -3.92
N VAL A 133 14.29 2.93 -3.02
CA VAL A 133 12.89 2.55 -3.27
C VAL A 133 12.03 3.81 -3.28
N ASN A 134 11.21 3.97 -4.32
CA ASN A 134 10.27 5.08 -4.43
C ASN A 134 8.94 4.72 -3.76
N LEU A 135 8.43 5.60 -2.90
CA LEU A 135 7.04 5.55 -2.47
C LEU A 135 6.18 6.22 -3.55
N ASP A 136 5.50 5.41 -4.36
CA ASP A 136 4.65 5.95 -5.42
C ASP A 136 3.22 6.21 -4.94
N LEU A 137 2.70 5.36 -4.02
CA LEU A 137 1.34 5.46 -3.50
C LEU A 137 1.29 5.20 -1.99
N LEU A 138 0.24 5.76 -1.37
CA LEU A 138 -0.19 5.43 -0.02
C LEU A 138 -1.51 4.65 -0.10
N CYS A 139 -1.55 3.41 0.35
CA CYS A 139 -2.79 2.69 0.55
C CYS A 139 -3.36 3.03 1.93
N TYR A 140 -4.43 3.83 1.94
CA TYR A 140 -5.15 4.21 3.15
C TYR A 140 -6.60 3.76 3.04
N ASN A 141 -6.92 2.59 3.62
CA ASN A 141 -8.27 2.05 3.57
C ASN A 141 -9.22 2.85 4.44
N MET A 142 -10.38 3.20 3.88
CA MET A 142 -11.35 4.10 4.46
C MET A 142 -12.69 3.39 4.65
N ALA A 143 -12.90 2.79 5.82
CA ALA A 143 -14.15 2.13 6.17
C ALA A 143 -15.32 3.13 6.28
N ALA A 144 -16.55 2.64 6.24
CA ALA A 144 -17.77 3.46 6.27
C ALA A 144 -17.86 4.40 7.49
N ASN A 145 -17.27 4.02 8.61
CA ASN A 145 -17.24 4.79 9.85
C ASN A 145 -16.01 5.71 10.01
N ILE A 146 -15.20 5.88 8.97
CA ILE A 146 -14.06 6.80 9.00
C ILE A 146 -14.53 8.23 9.30
N THR A 147 -13.80 8.95 10.14
CA THR A 147 -14.07 10.36 10.44
C THR A 147 -13.50 11.30 9.39
N ASP A 148 -14.00 12.53 9.29
CA ASP A 148 -13.45 13.54 8.37
C ASP A 148 -12.02 13.95 8.76
N ASP A 149 -11.69 13.94 10.06
CA ASP A 149 -10.33 14.19 10.54
C ASP A 149 -9.35 13.08 10.08
N GLU A 150 -9.80 11.81 10.05
CA GLU A 150 -8.99 10.71 9.54
C GLU A 150 -8.82 10.78 8.02
N ILE A 151 -9.85 11.21 7.28
CA ILE A 151 -9.72 11.48 5.84
C ILE A 151 -8.67 12.58 5.62
N GLU A 152 -8.77 13.70 6.34
CA GLU A 152 -7.79 14.79 6.21
C GLU A 152 -6.38 14.33 6.63
N HIS A 153 -6.26 13.50 7.68
CA HIS A 153 -4.98 12.92 8.09
C HIS A 153 -4.34 12.08 6.97
N ALA A 154 -5.12 11.25 6.26
CA ALA A 154 -4.62 10.46 5.14
C ALA A 154 -3.99 11.35 4.05
N PHE A 155 -4.61 12.47 3.71
CA PHE A 155 -4.07 13.41 2.74
C PHE A 155 -2.83 14.16 3.24
N LYS A 156 -2.78 14.53 4.52
CA LYS A 156 -1.59 15.12 5.16
C LYS A 156 -0.40 14.15 5.15
N MET A 157 -0.65 12.88 5.51
CA MET A 157 0.34 11.80 5.47
C MET A 157 0.87 11.60 4.04
N ALA A 158 -0.03 11.49 3.06
CA ALA A 158 0.33 11.32 1.65
C ALA A 158 1.20 12.47 1.11
N ARG A 159 0.89 13.71 1.51
CA ARG A 159 1.71 14.89 1.15
C ARG A 159 3.09 14.83 1.77
N ALA A 160 3.22 14.46 3.04
CA ALA A 160 4.50 14.34 3.73
C ALA A 160 5.35 13.19 3.14
N LEU A 161 4.72 12.09 2.75
CA LEU A 161 5.37 10.97 2.04
C LEU A 161 5.68 11.30 0.57
N LYS A 162 5.19 12.42 0.03
CA LYS A 162 5.37 12.86 -1.38
C LYS A 162 4.87 11.84 -2.40
N VAL A 163 3.88 11.03 -2.05
CA VAL A 163 3.28 10.06 -2.96
C VAL A 163 2.44 10.74 -4.04
N LYS A 164 2.26 10.05 -5.17
CA LYS A 164 1.53 10.54 -6.34
C LYS A 164 0.01 10.49 -6.16
N ALA A 165 -0.47 9.49 -5.39
CA ALA A 165 -1.89 9.29 -5.11
C ALA A 165 -2.09 8.48 -3.83
N ILE A 166 -3.34 8.51 -3.32
CA ILE A 166 -3.84 7.58 -2.31
C ILE A 166 -4.66 6.52 -3.03
N SER A 167 -4.43 5.24 -2.73
CA SER A 167 -5.33 4.14 -3.07
C SER A 167 -6.13 3.73 -1.83
N SER A 168 -7.33 3.21 -2.02
CA SER A 168 -8.19 2.93 -0.88
C SER A 168 -9.27 1.89 -1.18
N THR A 169 -9.30 0.80 -0.41
CA THR A 169 -10.54 0.04 -0.21
C THR A 169 -11.51 0.91 0.56
N SER A 170 -12.69 1.15 -0.02
CA SER A 170 -13.66 2.09 0.52
C SER A 170 -15.04 1.84 -0.10
N THR A 171 -15.97 2.77 0.11
CA THR A 171 -17.33 2.71 -0.43
C THR A 171 -17.69 3.97 -1.21
N VAL A 172 -18.72 3.89 -2.04
CA VAL A 172 -19.26 5.05 -2.77
C VAL A 172 -19.66 6.18 -1.82
N ALA A 173 -20.26 5.84 -0.67
CA ALA A 173 -20.66 6.83 0.34
C ALA A 173 -19.45 7.59 0.90
N VAL A 174 -18.33 6.90 1.14
CA VAL A 174 -17.09 7.52 1.63
C VAL A 174 -16.43 8.33 0.51
N ALA A 175 -16.41 7.84 -0.74
CA ALA A 175 -15.85 8.56 -1.87
C ALA A 175 -16.47 9.97 -2.05
N LYS A 176 -17.77 10.12 -1.78
CA LYS A 176 -18.46 11.43 -1.78
C LYS A 176 -17.89 12.40 -0.73
N ARG A 177 -17.46 11.89 0.43
CA ARG A 177 -16.83 12.70 1.50
C ARG A 177 -15.35 12.99 1.20
N VAL A 178 -14.69 12.08 0.51
CA VAL A 178 -13.28 12.20 0.09
C VAL A 178 -13.12 13.25 -1.02
N ALA A 179 -14.06 13.34 -1.96
CA ALA A 179 -13.93 14.17 -3.15
C ALA A 179 -13.58 15.65 -2.84
N PRO A 180 -14.25 16.37 -1.92
CA PRO A 180 -13.88 17.76 -1.60
C PRO A 180 -12.50 17.86 -0.92
N VAL A 181 -12.05 16.82 -0.19
CA VAL A 181 -10.73 16.80 0.44
C VAL A 181 -9.64 16.56 -0.62
N ALA A 182 -9.87 15.64 -1.57
CA ALA A 182 -8.98 15.40 -2.69
C ALA A 182 -8.76 16.68 -3.52
N GLU A 183 -9.84 17.44 -3.79
CA GLU A 183 -9.79 18.72 -4.47
C GLU A 183 -9.00 19.77 -3.66
N LYS A 184 -9.27 19.90 -2.35
CA LYS A 184 -8.53 20.79 -1.42
C LYS A 184 -7.04 20.53 -1.44
N PHE A 185 -6.64 19.28 -1.42
CA PHE A 185 -5.23 18.88 -1.40
C PHE A 185 -4.60 18.79 -2.80
N LYS A 186 -5.39 18.83 -3.88
CA LYS A 186 -4.96 18.57 -5.27
C LYS A 186 -4.12 17.30 -5.35
N LEU A 187 -4.62 16.24 -4.74
CA LEU A 187 -3.99 14.93 -4.68
C LEU A 187 -5.03 13.87 -5.02
N THR A 188 -4.71 13.02 -5.99
CA THR A 188 -5.65 12.02 -6.48
C THR A 188 -5.87 10.93 -5.43
N TRP A 189 -7.15 10.54 -5.25
CA TRP A 189 -7.57 9.39 -4.50
C TRP A 189 -8.19 8.38 -5.46
N GLY A 190 -7.67 7.13 -5.45
CA GLY A 190 -8.11 6.03 -6.29
C GLY A 190 -8.89 5.00 -5.49
N GLY A 191 -10.17 4.82 -5.82
CA GLY A 191 -10.99 3.74 -5.24
C GLY A 191 -10.51 2.38 -5.73
N HIS A 192 -10.28 1.46 -4.78
CA HIS A 192 -9.92 0.06 -5.04
C HIS A 192 -11.16 -0.82 -5.02
N GLY A 193 -11.34 -1.61 -6.08
CA GLY A 193 -12.54 -2.44 -6.24
C GLY A 193 -12.33 -3.90 -5.87
N HIS A 194 -13.45 -4.57 -5.57
CA HIS A 194 -13.54 -5.99 -5.28
C HIS A 194 -14.54 -6.68 -6.22
N THR A 195 -15.14 -7.80 -5.80
CA THR A 195 -16.05 -8.62 -6.61
C THR A 195 -17.53 -8.51 -6.22
N ALA A 196 -17.88 -7.65 -5.26
CA ALA A 196 -19.26 -7.52 -4.75
C ALA A 196 -20.16 -6.73 -5.73
N VAL A 197 -20.39 -7.26 -6.92
CA VAL A 197 -21.12 -6.60 -8.03
C VAL A 197 -22.58 -6.27 -7.70
N ASN A 198 -23.17 -6.91 -6.70
CA ASN A 198 -24.55 -6.70 -6.27
C ASN A 198 -24.67 -5.64 -5.15
N ASP A 199 -23.56 -5.15 -4.61
CA ASP A 199 -23.58 -4.09 -3.61
C ASP A 199 -23.40 -2.71 -4.30
N PRO A 200 -24.44 -1.86 -4.33
CA PRO A 200 -24.37 -0.55 -5.00
C PRO A 200 -23.41 0.42 -4.32
N ASN A 201 -22.92 0.08 -3.13
CA ASN A 201 -21.94 0.89 -2.38
C ASN A 201 -20.50 0.45 -2.59
N GLU A 202 -20.25 -0.64 -3.34
CA GLU A 202 -18.94 -1.18 -3.68
C GLU A 202 -18.44 -0.68 -5.06
N PHE A 203 -17.13 -0.73 -5.26
CA PHE A 203 -16.49 -0.45 -6.56
C PHE A 203 -16.19 -1.77 -7.26
N ALA A 204 -17.18 -2.36 -7.90
CA ALA A 204 -17.04 -3.68 -8.50
C ALA A 204 -17.43 -3.73 -9.97
N THR A 205 -18.15 -2.73 -10.48
CA THR A 205 -18.63 -2.67 -11.85
C THR A 205 -18.08 -1.44 -12.59
N PRO A 206 -18.01 -1.46 -13.94
CA PRO A 206 -17.65 -0.28 -14.72
C PRO A 206 -18.41 0.98 -14.30
N GLU A 207 -19.73 0.84 -14.10
CA GLU A 207 -20.62 1.95 -13.76
C GLU A 207 -20.31 2.52 -12.36
N SER A 208 -19.95 1.65 -11.39
CA SER A 208 -19.59 2.09 -10.04
C SER A 208 -18.29 2.90 -10.04
N PHE A 209 -17.30 2.50 -10.84
CA PHE A 209 -16.08 3.26 -11.05
C PHE A 209 -16.33 4.58 -11.80
N GLU A 210 -17.13 4.56 -12.85
CA GLU A 210 -17.52 5.78 -13.58
C GLU A 210 -18.26 6.74 -12.66
N HIS A 211 -19.15 6.24 -11.81
CA HIS A 211 -19.86 7.05 -10.83
C HIS A 211 -18.91 7.74 -9.85
N ILE A 212 -17.95 7.03 -9.24
CA ILE A 212 -17.03 7.72 -8.32
C ILE A 212 -16.13 8.72 -9.05
N MET A 213 -15.65 8.41 -10.27
CA MET A 213 -14.86 9.34 -11.07
C MET A 213 -15.63 10.63 -11.41
N SER A 214 -16.97 10.57 -11.47
CA SER A 214 -17.80 11.75 -11.69
C SER A 214 -17.86 12.71 -10.49
N LEU A 215 -17.44 12.28 -9.30
CA LEU A 215 -17.47 13.08 -8.08
C LEU A 215 -16.42 14.21 -8.06
N GLY A 216 -15.36 14.11 -8.87
CA GLY A 216 -14.34 15.15 -8.93
C GLY A 216 -13.14 14.81 -9.81
N SER A 217 -12.34 15.82 -10.14
CA SER A 217 -11.17 15.67 -11.01
C SER A 217 -10.04 14.91 -10.33
N TYR A 218 -9.98 14.90 -8.99
CA TYR A 218 -9.01 14.19 -8.19
C TYR A 218 -9.54 12.85 -7.63
N ILE A 219 -10.63 12.32 -8.20
CA ILE A 219 -11.10 10.96 -7.92
C ILE A 219 -10.74 10.06 -9.09
N GLY A 220 -9.96 9.03 -8.83
CA GLY A 220 -9.47 8.06 -9.80
C GLY A 220 -9.78 6.62 -9.36
N VAL A 221 -9.06 5.70 -9.95
CA VAL A 221 -9.24 4.26 -9.76
C VAL A 221 -7.90 3.58 -9.48
N ASN A 222 -7.81 2.82 -8.41
CA ASN A 222 -6.86 1.73 -8.27
C ASN A 222 -7.54 0.49 -8.85
N LEU A 223 -7.20 0.13 -10.08
CA LEU A 223 -7.83 -1.01 -10.74
C LEU A 223 -7.12 -2.31 -10.35
N ASP A 224 -7.79 -3.12 -9.56
CA ASP A 224 -7.40 -4.51 -9.36
C ASP A 224 -7.87 -5.35 -10.55
N ILE A 225 -6.94 -5.75 -11.41
CA ILE A 225 -7.29 -6.51 -12.62
C ILE A 225 -7.75 -7.93 -12.32
N GLY A 226 -7.32 -8.51 -11.19
CA GLY A 226 -7.75 -9.85 -10.77
C GLY A 226 -9.17 -9.84 -10.22
N HIS A 227 -9.51 -8.91 -9.35
CA HIS A 227 -10.89 -8.73 -8.88
C HIS A 227 -11.83 -8.38 -10.03
N TYR A 228 -11.41 -7.50 -10.91
CA TYR A 228 -12.21 -7.08 -12.06
C TYR A 228 -12.50 -8.22 -13.03
N THR A 229 -11.49 -9.07 -13.30
CA THR A 229 -11.65 -10.30 -14.09
C THR A 229 -12.55 -11.32 -13.39
N ALA A 230 -12.37 -11.51 -12.08
CA ALA A 230 -13.19 -12.43 -11.29
C ALA A 230 -14.67 -11.97 -11.21
N ALA A 231 -14.91 -10.65 -11.24
CA ALA A 231 -16.23 -10.05 -11.35
C ALA A 231 -16.88 -10.21 -12.76
N GLY A 232 -16.13 -10.72 -13.75
CA GLY A 232 -16.63 -10.98 -15.10
C GLY A 232 -16.40 -9.84 -16.09
N TYR A 233 -15.59 -8.84 -15.76
CA TYR A 233 -15.32 -7.68 -16.62
C TYR A 233 -13.94 -7.77 -17.30
N ASP A 234 -13.79 -7.03 -18.40
CA ASP A 234 -12.55 -6.94 -19.17
C ASP A 234 -11.67 -5.76 -18.66
N PRO A 235 -10.54 -6.03 -17.99
CA PRO A 235 -9.67 -4.97 -17.50
C PRO A 235 -8.94 -4.23 -18.63
N ILE A 236 -8.72 -4.86 -19.79
CA ILE A 236 -8.03 -4.24 -20.94
C ILE A 236 -8.90 -3.13 -21.49
N ALA A 237 -10.17 -3.42 -21.77
CA ALA A 237 -11.13 -2.44 -22.25
C ALA A 237 -11.30 -1.28 -21.25
N PHE A 238 -11.35 -1.57 -19.94
CA PHE A 238 -11.45 -0.54 -18.91
C PHE A 238 -10.21 0.34 -18.85
N ILE A 239 -9.00 -0.23 -18.90
CA ILE A 239 -7.74 0.52 -18.91
C ILE A 239 -7.68 1.44 -20.13
N GLN A 240 -7.99 0.94 -21.33
CA GLN A 240 -7.97 1.74 -22.56
C GLN A 240 -8.93 2.93 -22.48
N LYS A 241 -10.11 2.75 -21.92
CA LYS A 241 -11.13 3.80 -21.77
C LYS A 241 -10.78 4.83 -20.70
N HIS A 242 -10.21 4.39 -19.58
CA HIS A 242 -10.08 5.21 -18.37
C HIS A 242 -8.64 5.45 -17.91
N HIS A 243 -7.62 5.16 -18.74
CA HIS A 243 -6.19 5.22 -18.37
C HIS A 243 -5.79 6.54 -17.68
N SER A 244 -6.38 7.67 -18.07
CA SER A 244 -6.07 9.00 -17.50
C SER A 244 -6.57 9.19 -16.05
N ARG A 245 -7.41 8.28 -15.57
CA ARG A 245 -8.00 8.31 -14.22
C ARG A 245 -7.48 7.15 -13.34
N ILE A 246 -6.63 6.28 -13.90
CA ILE A 246 -6.01 5.17 -13.15
C ILE A 246 -4.82 5.71 -12.37
N THR A 247 -4.81 5.47 -11.05
CA THR A 247 -3.69 5.81 -10.16
C THR A 247 -2.61 4.74 -10.21
N ASN A 248 -3.02 3.48 -10.23
CA ASN A 248 -2.19 2.28 -10.27
C ASN A 248 -3.05 1.06 -10.63
N LEU A 249 -2.38 -0.04 -10.95
CA LEU A 249 -3.02 -1.36 -11.04
C LEU A 249 -2.59 -2.22 -9.87
N HIS A 250 -3.50 -3.06 -9.36
CA HIS A 250 -3.13 -4.24 -8.61
C HIS A 250 -3.12 -5.44 -9.56
N LEU A 251 -1.98 -6.14 -9.57
CA LEU A 251 -1.77 -7.34 -10.34
C LEU A 251 -1.89 -8.54 -9.42
N LYS A 252 -2.94 -9.32 -9.62
CA LYS A 252 -3.13 -10.65 -9.02
C LYS A 252 -3.76 -11.58 -10.04
N ASP A 253 -3.52 -12.86 -9.90
CA ASP A 253 -4.14 -13.87 -10.76
C ASP A 253 -5.28 -14.57 -10.04
N ARG A 254 -6.46 -14.53 -10.65
CA ARG A 254 -7.69 -15.12 -10.10
C ARG A 254 -8.40 -15.97 -11.13
N LYS A 255 -9.21 -16.90 -10.64
CA LYS A 255 -10.23 -17.56 -11.45
C LYS A 255 -11.45 -16.66 -11.59
N LYS A 256 -12.11 -16.73 -12.75
CA LYS A 256 -13.40 -16.04 -13.01
C LYS A 256 -14.51 -16.49 -12.05
N HIS A 257 -15.64 -15.79 -12.11
CA HIS A 257 -16.84 -16.07 -11.31
C HIS A 257 -16.55 -16.10 -9.80
N ASP A 258 -15.90 -15.02 -9.32
CA ASP A 258 -15.45 -14.86 -7.94
C ASP A 258 -14.57 -16.01 -7.43
N GLY A 259 -13.82 -16.63 -8.35
CA GLY A 259 -12.94 -17.74 -8.04
C GLY A 259 -11.71 -17.32 -7.25
N PRO A 260 -10.92 -18.29 -6.73
CA PRO A 260 -9.81 -18.04 -5.82
C PRO A 260 -8.64 -17.30 -6.49
N ASN A 261 -7.83 -16.64 -5.63
CA ASN A 261 -6.49 -16.20 -6.00
C ASN A 261 -5.56 -17.40 -6.19
N VAL A 262 -4.74 -17.37 -7.22
CA VAL A 262 -3.80 -18.44 -7.58
C VAL A 262 -2.44 -17.87 -7.98
N PRO A 263 -1.36 -18.65 -7.94
CA PRO A 263 -0.07 -18.22 -8.46
C PRO A 263 -0.17 -17.74 -9.91
N TRP A 264 0.60 -16.71 -10.27
CA TRP A 264 0.52 -16.08 -11.59
C TRP A 264 0.76 -17.08 -12.72
N GLY A 265 -0.07 -17.01 -13.75
CA GLY A 265 -0.11 -17.92 -14.89
C GLY A 265 -0.96 -19.17 -14.68
N GLN A 266 -1.61 -19.32 -13.51
CA GLN A 266 -2.52 -20.42 -13.22
C GLN A 266 -4.00 -19.99 -13.19
N GLY A 267 -4.25 -18.68 -13.23
CA GLY A 267 -5.57 -18.09 -13.23
C GLY A 267 -6.12 -17.77 -14.61
N GLU A 268 -6.99 -16.78 -14.65
CA GLU A 268 -7.66 -16.31 -15.87
C GLU A 268 -7.55 -14.78 -16.02
N THR A 269 -6.80 -14.12 -15.11
CA THR A 269 -6.51 -12.69 -15.22
C THR A 269 -5.54 -12.46 -16.37
N PRO A 270 -5.82 -11.54 -17.32
CA PRO A 270 -4.98 -11.30 -18.49
C PRO A 270 -3.74 -10.46 -18.14
N ILE A 271 -2.93 -10.93 -17.17
CA ILE A 271 -1.75 -10.19 -16.66
C ILE A 271 -0.77 -9.85 -17.80
N LYS A 272 -0.46 -10.84 -18.64
CA LYS A 272 0.47 -10.66 -19.75
C LYS A 272 -0.03 -9.60 -20.73
N GLU A 273 -1.28 -9.68 -21.15
CA GLU A 273 -1.92 -8.77 -22.10
C GLU A 273 -1.99 -7.35 -21.52
N VAL A 274 -2.30 -7.20 -20.24
CA VAL A 274 -2.28 -5.91 -19.54
C VAL A 274 -0.87 -5.34 -19.52
N LEU A 275 0.16 -6.12 -19.14
CA LEU A 275 1.55 -5.65 -19.15
C LEU A 275 2.02 -5.20 -20.54
N LEU A 276 1.65 -5.95 -21.59
CA LEU A 276 1.95 -5.59 -22.97
C LEU A 276 1.21 -4.32 -23.41
N LEU A 277 -0.04 -4.13 -22.96
CA LEU A 277 -0.78 -2.88 -23.17
C LEU A 277 -0.05 -1.70 -22.53
N LEU A 278 0.37 -1.82 -21.25
CA LEU A 278 1.13 -0.75 -20.58
C LEU A 278 2.41 -0.39 -21.32
N LYS A 279 3.16 -1.39 -21.82
CA LYS A 279 4.38 -1.21 -22.62
C LYS A 279 4.07 -0.49 -23.93
N LYS A 280 3.07 -0.94 -24.67
CA LYS A 280 2.69 -0.43 -25.99
C LYS A 280 2.23 1.03 -25.91
N GLU A 281 1.32 1.32 -25.01
CA GLU A 281 0.68 2.64 -24.85
C GLU A 281 1.53 3.60 -23.98
N LYS A 282 2.62 3.11 -23.39
CA LYS A 282 3.53 3.87 -22.52
C LYS A 282 2.82 4.52 -21.33
N TYR A 283 1.84 3.82 -20.75
CA TYR A 283 1.19 4.30 -19.55
C TYR A 283 2.17 4.39 -18.38
N THR A 284 2.01 5.42 -17.54
CA THR A 284 3.00 5.80 -16.52
C THR A 284 2.61 5.42 -15.09
N PHE A 285 1.37 4.98 -14.87
CA PHE A 285 0.96 4.50 -13.57
C PHE A 285 1.60 3.13 -13.27
N PRO A 286 1.98 2.86 -12.01
CA PRO A 286 2.63 1.62 -11.65
C PRO A 286 1.65 0.44 -11.67
N ALA A 287 2.19 -0.76 -11.95
CA ALA A 287 1.51 -2.03 -11.86
C ALA A 287 2.07 -2.79 -10.64
N ASN A 288 1.31 -2.79 -9.54
CA ASN A 288 1.76 -3.30 -8.25
C ASN A 288 1.38 -4.77 -8.08
N ILE A 289 2.35 -5.59 -7.75
CA ILE A 289 2.11 -6.98 -7.34
C ILE A 289 1.31 -6.94 -6.03
N GLU A 290 0.18 -7.64 -6.00
CA GLU A 290 -0.56 -7.89 -4.78
C GLU A 290 -0.65 -9.40 -4.55
N LEU A 291 0.14 -9.88 -3.59
CA LEU A 291 0.24 -11.29 -3.23
C LEU A 291 -0.92 -11.68 -2.31
N GLU A 292 -1.91 -12.38 -2.85
CA GLU A 292 -3.08 -12.85 -2.09
C GLU A 292 -3.36 -14.36 -2.22
N TYR A 293 -2.67 -15.07 -3.10
CA TYR A 293 -2.79 -16.52 -3.08
C TYR A 293 -2.05 -17.11 -1.87
N PRO A 294 -2.50 -18.25 -1.33
CA PRO A 294 -1.81 -18.90 -0.21
C PRO A 294 -0.37 -19.22 -0.55
N ILE A 295 0.55 -18.80 0.30
CA ILE A 295 1.99 -19.09 0.12
C ILE A 295 2.20 -20.60 0.22
N PRO A 296 2.83 -21.24 -0.79
CA PRO A 296 3.08 -22.67 -0.76
C PRO A 296 4.00 -23.08 0.41
N PRO A 297 3.85 -24.29 0.96
CA PRO A 297 4.74 -24.80 2.00
C PRO A 297 6.21 -24.71 1.60
N GLY A 298 7.05 -24.15 2.47
CA GLY A 298 8.48 -23.96 2.23
C GLY A 298 8.85 -22.73 1.42
N SER A 299 7.88 -21.90 1.05
CA SER A 299 8.08 -20.57 0.44
C SER A 299 7.77 -19.44 1.44
N ASP A 300 8.04 -18.21 1.05
CA ASP A 300 7.73 -17.00 1.79
C ASP A 300 7.29 -15.88 0.83
N SER A 301 6.82 -14.75 1.37
CA SER A 301 6.35 -13.61 0.56
C SER A 301 7.45 -13.06 -0.35
N VAL A 302 8.70 -13.06 0.11
CA VAL A 302 9.85 -12.56 -0.68
C VAL A 302 10.06 -13.42 -1.92
N GLN A 303 10.00 -14.74 -1.76
CA GLN A 303 10.14 -15.70 -2.86
C GLN A 303 8.96 -15.60 -3.83
N GLU A 304 7.74 -15.50 -3.32
CA GLU A 304 6.55 -15.43 -4.16
C GLU A 304 6.45 -14.09 -4.93
N ILE A 305 6.75 -12.96 -4.29
CA ILE A 305 6.83 -11.66 -4.99
C ILE A 305 7.95 -11.68 -6.04
N SER A 306 9.10 -12.33 -5.74
CA SER A 306 10.18 -12.49 -6.71
C SER A 306 9.74 -13.31 -7.93
N LYS A 307 8.94 -14.36 -7.75
CA LYS A 307 8.35 -15.16 -8.85
C LYS A 307 7.39 -14.31 -9.69
N CYS A 308 6.54 -13.47 -9.06
CA CYS A 308 5.65 -12.55 -9.76
C CYS A 308 6.45 -11.51 -10.58
N LEU A 309 7.52 -10.95 -10.01
CA LEU A 309 8.40 -10.01 -10.74
C LEU A 309 9.10 -10.70 -11.93
N ALA A 310 9.57 -11.94 -11.75
CA ALA A 310 10.16 -12.72 -12.82
C ALA A 310 9.16 -13.03 -13.94
N TYR A 311 7.90 -13.33 -13.60
CA TYR A 311 6.82 -13.51 -14.58
C TYR A 311 6.56 -12.22 -15.37
N ALA A 312 6.45 -11.07 -14.69
CA ALA A 312 6.29 -9.79 -15.35
C ALA A 312 7.46 -9.48 -16.30
N ARG A 313 8.70 -9.73 -15.87
CA ARG A 313 9.90 -9.58 -16.69
C ARG A 313 9.83 -10.44 -17.96
N LYS A 314 9.51 -11.73 -17.81
CA LYS A 314 9.34 -12.64 -18.94
C LYS A 314 8.29 -12.14 -19.93
N CYS A 315 7.18 -11.57 -19.47
CA CYS A 315 6.14 -11.02 -20.36
C CYS A 315 6.58 -9.76 -21.10
N LEU A 316 7.37 -8.91 -20.46
CA LEU A 316 7.76 -7.59 -21.00
C LEU A 316 9.02 -7.64 -21.88
N GLU A 317 9.89 -8.63 -21.68
CA GLU A 317 11.16 -8.81 -22.42
C GLU A 317 11.04 -9.84 -23.56
N ALA A 318 9.88 -10.50 -23.73
CA ALA A 318 9.60 -11.47 -24.77
C ALA A 318 9.41 -10.84 -26.16
#